data_bd6a80f55e5ae7de466ff59e862bb464
#
_entry.id   bd6a80f55e5ae7de466ff59e862bb464
#
_cell.length_a   1.000
_cell.length_b   1.000
_cell.length_c   1.000
_cell.angle_alpha   90.00
_cell.angle_beta   90.00
_cell.angle_gamma   90.00
#
_symmetry.space_group_name_H-M   'P 1'
#
loop_
_entity.id
_entity.type
_entity.pdbx_description
1 polymer ?
#
loop_
_entity_poly.entity_id
_entity_poly.type
_entity_poly.pdbx_seq_one_letter_code
_entity_poly.pdbx_strand_id
1 'polypeptide(L)'
;LRAGRKAPFLFLSTHKIPVGSAPPADIMRLRKYLADRRIIDVLPDWVGRRLYLHVNADTECWLTLDLREGPSLLFDAPPEPEIPAWPDPAHWAEACEGDGWRNWPVITPPLRRTLPLLPPDEQAALLLDLEAGGGDLFLYENAAGERELSAWPLPPERRRDADGTPREELVVEDAIRACAAAGEAQVLRGIAALSR
;
A
#
# COMPACT_ATOMS: atom_id res chain seq x y z
N LEU A 1 -1.25 9.76 5.82
CA LEU A 1 -0.13 9.41 4.94
C LEU A 1 1.20 9.50 5.70
N ARG A 2 2.03 8.51 5.57
CA ARG A 2 3.44 8.55 5.91
C ARG A 2 4.24 8.35 4.64
N ALA A 3 4.95 9.38 4.21
CA ALA A 3 5.83 9.31 3.07
C ALA A 3 7.27 9.01 3.49
N GLY A 4 8.09 8.54 2.56
CA GLY A 4 9.52 8.32 2.74
C GLY A 4 9.99 6.96 2.24
N ARG A 5 11.29 6.75 2.28
CA ARG A 5 11.91 5.50 1.77
C ARG A 5 11.70 4.30 2.66
N LYS A 6 11.45 4.50 3.96
CA LYS A 6 11.28 3.42 4.93
C LYS A 6 9.81 3.29 5.32
N ALA A 7 9.20 2.16 4.93
CA ALA A 7 7.83 1.79 5.26
C ALA A 7 6.81 2.95 5.05
N PRO A 8 6.68 3.47 3.81
CA PRO A 8 5.63 4.41 3.49
C PRO A 8 4.28 3.71 3.58
N PHE A 9 3.25 4.43 4.02
CA PHE A 9 1.89 3.89 4.06
C PHE A 9 0.83 4.99 3.94
N LEU A 10 -0.32 4.60 3.42
CA LEU A 10 -1.54 5.38 3.36
C LEU A 10 -2.67 4.55 4.00
N PHE A 11 -3.47 5.16 4.86
CA PHE A 11 -4.64 4.53 5.44
C PHE A 11 -5.72 5.57 5.76
N LEU A 12 -6.95 5.11 5.89
CA LEU A 12 -8.06 5.89 6.39
C LEU A 12 -8.23 5.60 7.89
N SER A 13 -8.41 6.66 8.68
CA SER A 13 -8.72 6.54 10.10
C SER A 13 -10.09 7.10 10.39
N THR A 14 -10.85 6.42 11.23
CA THR A 14 -12.11 6.91 11.80
C THR A 14 -11.88 7.82 13.01
N HIS A 15 -10.66 7.86 13.53
CA HIS A 15 -10.28 8.65 14.68
C HIS A 15 -9.45 9.87 14.28
N LYS A 16 -9.70 10.97 14.96
CA LYS A 16 -8.84 12.16 14.80
C LYS A 16 -7.50 11.92 15.47
N ILE A 17 -6.45 11.80 14.68
CA ILE A 17 -5.08 11.66 15.21
C ILE A 17 -4.64 13.00 15.78
N PRO A 18 -4.09 13.03 17.02
CA PRO A 18 -3.54 14.25 17.60
C PRO A 18 -2.43 14.81 16.72
N VAL A 19 -2.53 16.07 16.35
CA VAL A 19 -1.51 16.80 15.60
C VAL A 19 -0.87 17.82 16.53
N GLY A 20 0.40 18.16 16.29
CA GLY A 20 1.11 19.19 17.04
C GLY A 20 0.41 20.54 16.99
N SER A 21 0.78 21.43 17.89
CA SER A 21 0.14 22.74 18.10
C SER A 21 0.22 23.71 16.92
N ALA A 22 1.20 23.54 16.05
CA ALA A 22 1.38 24.39 14.86
C ALA A 22 1.61 23.51 13.62
N PRO A 23 0.65 23.47 12.67
CA PRO A 23 0.85 22.75 11.43
C PRO A 23 1.93 23.43 10.57
N PRO A 24 2.81 22.67 9.90
CA PRO A 24 3.77 23.20 8.95
C PRO A 24 3.09 24.01 7.83
N ALA A 25 3.86 24.91 7.20
CA ALA A 25 3.36 25.80 6.14
C ALA A 25 2.72 25.02 4.98
N ASP A 26 3.29 23.87 4.62
CA ASP A 26 2.78 22.99 3.57
C ASP A 26 1.38 22.45 3.90
N ILE A 27 1.16 22.05 5.14
CA ILE A 27 -0.16 21.60 5.60
C ILE A 27 -1.17 22.76 5.60
N MET A 28 -0.75 23.96 5.92
CA MET A 28 -1.61 25.17 5.83
C MET A 28 -2.00 25.44 4.38
N ARG A 29 -1.07 25.26 3.44
CA ARG A 29 -1.34 25.38 2.01
C ARG A 29 -2.37 24.34 1.56
N LEU A 30 -2.18 23.06 1.93
CA LEU A 30 -3.15 22.01 1.63
C LEU A 30 -4.55 22.36 2.18
N ARG A 31 -4.64 22.81 3.44
CA ARG A 31 -5.90 23.23 4.04
C ARG A 31 -6.61 24.32 3.25
N LYS A 32 -5.88 25.32 2.76
CA LYS A 32 -6.43 26.43 1.99
C LYS A 32 -7.21 25.94 0.74
N TYR A 33 -6.70 24.92 0.07
CA TYR A 33 -7.28 24.43 -1.19
C TYR A 33 -8.24 23.26 -0.99
N LEU A 34 -8.11 22.50 0.10
CA LEU A 34 -8.84 21.25 0.30
C LEU A 34 -9.96 21.33 1.34
N ALA A 35 -9.95 22.36 2.22
CA ALA A 35 -10.98 22.47 3.25
C ALA A 35 -12.38 22.60 2.61
N ASP A 36 -13.31 21.79 3.12
CA ASP A 36 -14.72 21.75 2.69
C ASP A 36 -14.93 21.40 1.21
N ARG A 37 -13.91 20.83 0.56
CA ARG A 37 -14.00 20.37 -0.83
C ARG A 37 -14.34 18.88 -0.88
N ARG A 38 -14.90 18.45 -2.00
CA ARG A 38 -15.24 17.03 -2.26
C ARG A 38 -14.23 16.44 -3.24
N ILE A 39 -13.87 15.18 -3.01
CA ILE A 39 -13.16 14.37 -3.99
C ILE A 39 -14.19 13.93 -5.01
N ILE A 40 -13.94 14.19 -6.28
CA ILE A 40 -14.84 13.89 -7.40
C ILE A 40 -14.28 12.80 -8.31
N ASP A 41 -12.97 12.57 -8.26
CA ASP A 41 -12.31 11.49 -9.00
C ASP A 41 -11.05 11.01 -8.26
N VAL A 42 -10.65 9.77 -8.55
CA VAL A 42 -9.50 9.10 -7.94
C VAL A 42 -8.71 8.37 -9.02
N LEU A 43 -7.47 8.77 -9.22
CA LEU A 43 -6.58 8.19 -10.22
C LEU A 43 -5.37 7.54 -9.54
N PRO A 44 -5.26 6.20 -9.49
CA PRO A 44 -4.12 5.52 -8.93
C PRO A 44 -2.97 5.40 -9.95
N ASP A 45 -1.77 5.73 -9.53
CA ASP A 45 -0.51 5.46 -10.23
C ASP A 45 0.30 4.44 -9.42
N TRP A 46 0.10 3.17 -9.71
CA TRP A 46 0.74 2.07 -8.98
C TRP A 46 2.25 2.03 -9.19
N VAL A 47 2.73 2.31 -10.41
CA VAL A 47 4.15 2.33 -10.75
C VAL A 47 4.85 3.49 -10.04
N GLY A 48 4.27 4.67 -10.12
CA GLY A 48 4.76 5.87 -9.42
C GLY A 48 4.54 5.83 -7.91
N ARG A 49 3.72 4.91 -7.39
CA ARG A 49 3.28 4.84 -5.98
C ARG A 49 2.62 6.13 -5.52
N ARG A 50 1.70 6.61 -6.34
CA ARG A 50 0.94 7.84 -6.12
C ARG A 50 -0.55 7.56 -6.18
N LEU A 51 -1.29 8.39 -5.48
CA LEU A 51 -2.73 8.46 -5.61
C LEU A 51 -3.07 9.93 -5.88
N TYR A 52 -3.74 10.19 -6.98
CA TYR A 52 -4.25 11.51 -7.32
C TYR A 52 -5.73 11.58 -6.97
N LEU A 53 -6.11 12.59 -6.22
CA LEU A 53 -7.49 12.85 -5.83
C LEU A 53 -7.92 14.15 -6.45
N HIS A 54 -8.84 14.11 -7.42
CA HIS A 54 -9.43 15.28 -8.03
C HIS A 54 -10.39 15.94 -7.05
N VAL A 55 -10.20 17.21 -6.85
CA VAL A 55 -10.97 17.98 -5.86
C VAL A 55 -11.87 18.99 -6.55
N ASN A 56 -13.15 19.02 -6.18
CA ASN A 56 -14.08 20.01 -6.69
C ASN A 56 -13.71 21.42 -6.18
N ALA A 57 -13.04 22.18 -7.03
CA ALA A 57 -12.61 23.55 -6.78
C ALA A 57 -12.91 24.44 -7.99
N ASP A 58 -12.80 25.77 -7.83
CA ASP A 58 -13.09 26.74 -8.90
C ASP A 58 -12.03 26.68 -10.03
N THR A 59 -10.87 26.13 -9.74
CA THR A 59 -9.78 25.86 -10.68
C THR A 59 -9.41 24.39 -10.58
N GLU A 60 -8.82 23.85 -11.65
CA GLU A 60 -8.28 22.48 -11.63
C GLU A 60 -7.39 22.27 -10.40
N CYS A 61 -7.71 21.26 -9.60
CA CYS A 61 -6.98 21.00 -8.36
C CYS A 61 -6.96 19.51 -8.05
N TRP A 62 -5.76 18.95 -7.96
CA TRP A 62 -5.51 17.58 -7.60
C TRP A 62 -4.64 17.51 -6.34
N LEU A 63 -5.07 16.72 -5.37
CA LEU A 63 -4.21 16.33 -4.26
C LEU A 63 -3.44 15.07 -4.67
N THR A 64 -2.14 15.19 -4.74
CA THR A 64 -1.24 14.05 -4.93
C THR A 64 -0.82 13.52 -3.58
N LEU A 65 -1.03 12.22 -3.37
CA LEU A 65 -0.51 11.47 -2.22
C LEU A 65 0.64 10.58 -2.71
N ASP A 66 1.84 11.11 -2.73
CA ASP A 66 3.06 10.38 -3.12
C ASP A 66 3.63 9.66 -1.90
N LEU A 67 3.82 8.34 -2.00
CA LEU A 67 4.35 7.54 -0.89
C LEU A 67 5.84 7.81 -0.61
N ARG A 68 6.56 8.49 -1.50
CA ARG A 68 7.97 8.85 -1.32
C ARG A 68 8.13 10.28 -0.82
N GLU A 69 7.46 11.23 -1.51
CA GLU A 69 7.68 12.67 -1.32
C GLU A 69 6.63 13.30 -0.38
N GLY A 70 5.48 12.66 -0.21
CA GLY A 70 4.40 13.17 0.61
C GLY A 70 3.28 13.84 -0.18
N PRO A 71 2.37 14.56 0.51
CA PRO A 71 1.23 15.19 -0.13
C PRO A 71 1.63 16.50 -0.83
N SER A 72 1.11 16.71 -2.03
CA SER A 72 1.30 17.94 -2.80
C SER A 72 0.04 18.31 -3.59
N LEU A 73 0.00 19.51 -4.17
CA LEU A 73 -1.08 19.96 -5.03
C LEU A 73 -0.58 20.12 -6.46
N LEU A 74 -1.37 19.62 -7.42
CA LEU A 74 -1.25 19.94 -8.83
C LEU A 74 -2.44 20.81 -9.23
N PHE A 75 -2.19 21.76 -10.13
CA PHE A 75 -3.20 22.65 -10.67
C PHE A 75 -3.48 22.41 -12.17
N ASP A 76 -2.93 21.32 -12.67
CA ASP A 76 -3.17 20.75 -13.98
C ASP A 76 -3.51 19.27 -13.80
N ALA A 77 -4.11 18.66 -14.81
CA ALA A 77 -4.38 17.22 -14.79
C ALA A 77 -3.07 16.44 -14.61
N PRO A 78 -3.06 15.41 -13.74
CA PRO A 78 -1.88 14.57 -13.58
C PRO A 78 -1.54 13.86 -14.90
N PRO A 79 -0.28 13.46 -15.10
CA PRO A 79 0.08 12.63 -16.23
C PRO A 79 -0.72 11.32 -16.19
N GLU A 80 -1.04 10.79 -17.37
CA GLU A 80 -1.69 9.48 -17.47
C GLU A 80 -0.79 8.42 -16.81
N PRO A 81 -1.33 7.63 -15.85
CA PRO A 81 -0.54 6.61 -15.18
C PRO A 81 -0.05 5.56 -16.16
N GLU A 82 1.19 5.17 -15.99
CA GLU A 82 1.76 4.07 -16.76
C GLU A 82 1.08 2.76 -16.36
N ILE A 83 0.52 2.04 -17.35
CA ILE A 83 -0.03 0.71 -17.13
C ILE A 83 1.17 -0.26 -17.11
N PRO A 84 1.44 -0.91 -15.97
CA PRO A 84 2.57 -1.81 -15.88
C PRO A 84 2.34 -3.06 -16.72
N ALA A 85 3.36 -3.46 -17.48
CA ALA A 85 3.34 -4.75 -18.16
C ALA A 85 3.49 -5.89 -17.14
N TRP A 86 2.75 -6.96 -17.36
CA TRP A 86 2.84 -8.21 -16.61
C TRP A 86 3.56 -9.28 -17.40
N PRO A 87 4.35 -10.16 -16.78
CA PRO A 87 4.93 -11.29 -17.46
C PRO A 87 3.84 -12.29 -17.87
N ASP A 88 3.98 -12.88 -19.04
CA ASP A 88 3.14 -14.01 -19.44
C ASP A 88 3.25 -15.12 -18.36
N PRO A 89 2.12 -15.65 -17.85
CA PRO A 89 2.13 -16.74 -16.88
C PRO A 89 2.94 -17.97 -17.32
N ALA A 90 3.07 -18.23 -18.63
CA ALA A 90 3.93 -19.27 -19.14
C ALA A 90 5.45 -18.97 -19.01
N HIS A 91 5.83 -17.71 -18.86
CA HIS A 91 7.22 -17.24 -18.82
C HIS A 91 7.60 -16.56 -17.49
N TRP A 92 6.69 -16.59 -16.51
CA TRP A 92 6.94 -15.92 -15.22
C TRP A 92 8.18 -16.46 -14.49
N ALA A 93 8.49 -17.75 -14.64
CA ALA A 93 9.68 -18.36 -14.05
C ALA A 93 10.97 -17.67 -14.57
N GLU A 94 11.04 -17.40 -15.86
CA GLU A 94 12.15 -16.65 -16.47
C GLU A 94 12.20 -15.21 -15.95
N ALA A 95 11.02 -14.57 -15.77
CA ALA A 95 10.93 -13.23 -15.22
C ALA A 95 11.41 -13.15 -13.77
N CYS A 96 11.33 -14.24 -13.00
CA CYS A 96 11.80 -14.31 -11.62
C CYS A 96 13.26 -14.75 -11.48
N GLU A 97 13.86 -15.32 -12.52
CA GLU A 97 15.25 -15.75 -12.48
C GLU A 97 16.24 -14.59 -12.69
N GLY A 98 17.36 -14.65 -12.00
CA GLY A 98 18.44 -13.68 -12.14
C GLY A 98 17.97 -12.23 -11.98
N ASP A 99 18.27 -11.40 -12.98
CA ASP A 99 17.90 -9.99 -13.07
C ASP A 99 16.69 -9.71 -13.98
N GLY A 100 16.09 -10.75 -14.57
CA GLY A 100 14.94 -10.63 -15.49
C GLY A 100 13.74 -9.88 -14.90
N TRP A 101 13.54 -10.00 -13.59
CA TRP A 101 12.48 -9.31 -12.84
C TRP A 101 12.52 -7.78 -12.97
N ARG A 102 13.67 -7.19 -13.35
CA ARG A 102 13.82 -5.73 -13.51
C ARG A 102 13.01 -5.19 -14.69
N ASN A 103 12.69 -6.04 -15.64
CA ASN A 103 11.84 -5.69 -16.78
C ASN A 103 10.35 -5.62 -16.40
N TRP A 104 10.01 -6.13 -15.20
CA TRP A 104 8.65 -6.25 -14.72
C TRP A 104 8.48 -5.52 -13.38
N PRO A 105 8.19 -4.22 -13.38
CA PRO A 105 8.04 -3.42 -12.16
C PRO A 105 7.00 -3.97 -11.17
N VAL A 106 6.03 -4.73 -11.67
CA VAL A 106 4.99 -5.41 -10.90
C VAL A 106 5.54 -6.53 -10.01
N ILE A 107 6.65 -7.17 -10.42
CA ILE A 107 7.32 -8.23 -9.64
C ILE A 107 8.16 -7.58 -8.53
N THR A 108 7.48 -7.14 -7.50
CA THR A 108 8.13 -6.53 -6.34
C THR A 108 9.04 -7.52 -5.60
N PRO A 109 10.06 -7.06 -4.85
CA PRO A 109 10.91 -7.98 -4.08
C PRO A 109 10.18 -8.93 -3.12
N PRO A 110 9.10 -8.52 -2.43
CA PRO A 110 8.29 -9.46 -1.66
C PRO A 110 7.61 -10.52 -2.53
N LEU A 111 6.98 -10.12 -3.64
CA LEU A 111 6.31 -11.06 -4.56
C LEU A 111 7.31 -12.06 -5.15
N ARG A 112 8.46 -11.58 -5.62
CA ARG A 112 9.56 -12.44 -6.12
C ARG A 112 10.01 -13.51 -5.12
N ARG A 113 10.03 -13.17 -3.82
CA ARG A 113 10.38 -14.14 -2.77
C ARG A 113 9.27 -15.13 -2.46
N THR A 114 8.03 -14.75 -2.70
CA THR A 114 6.86 -15.57 -2.40
C THR A 114 6.55 -16.54 -3.53
N LEU A 115 6.57 -16.09 -4.78
CA LEU A 115 6.19 -16.90 -5.93
C LEU A 115 6.85 -18.28 -5.97
N PRO A 116 8.20 -18.42 -5.84
CA PRO A 116 8.85 -19.74 -5.89
C PRO A 116 8.46 -20.70 -4.77
N LEU A 117 7.83 -20.19 -3.71
CA LEU A 117 7.40 -20.99 -2.56
C LEU A 117 5.95 -21.48 -2.69
N LEU A 118 5.22 -21.00 -3.69
CA LEU A 118 3.86 -21.46 -3.99
C LEU A 118 3.88 -22.61 -4.99
N PRO A 119 2.88 -23.51 -4.98
CA PRO A 119 2.66 -24.48 -6.05
C PRO A 119 2.50 -23.77 -7.41
N PRO A 120 2.91 -24.39 -8.54
CA PRO A 120 2.87 -23.74 -9.86
C PRO A 120 1.50 -23.21 -10.29
N ASP A 121 0.43 -23.91 -9.95
CA ASP A 121 -0.94 -23.49 -10.20
C ASP A 121 -1.36 -22.27 -9.36
N GLU A 122 -0.97 -22.22 -8.10
CA GLU A 122 -1.19 -21.07 -7.23
C GLU A 122 -0.36 -19.84 -7.69
N GLN A 123 0.83 -20.05 -8.24
CA GLN A 123 1.68 -18.98 -8.78
C GLN A 123 1.00 -18.29 -9.96
N ALA A 124 0.52 -19.09 -10.93
CA ALA A 124 -0.17 -18.58 -12.11
C ALA A 124 -1.48 -17.87 -11.72
N ALA A 125 -2.26 -18.48 -10.85
CA ALA A 125 -3.51 -17.90 -10.37
C ALA A 125 -3.27 -16.56 -9.67
N LEU A 126 -2.24 -16.45 -8.81
CA LEU A 126 -1.89 -15.21 -8.12
C LEU A 126 -1.48 -14.10 -9.10
N LEU A 127 -0.68 -14.40 -10.12
CA LEU A 127 -0.27 -13.40 -11.10
C LEU A 127 -1.45 -12.89 -11.93
N LEU A 128 -2.32 -13.78 -12.39
CA LEU A 128 -3.54 -13.40 -13.11
C LEU A 128 -4.50 -12.57 -12.27
N ASP A 129 -4.65 -12.92 -10.99
CA ASP A 129 -5.49 -12.16 -10.05
C ASP A 129 -4.94 -10.75 -9.82
N LEU A 130 -3.63 -10.62 -9.61
CA LEU A 130 -2.98 -9.31 -9.42
C LEU A 130 -3.04 -8.47 -10.72
N GLU A 131 -2.87 -9.07 -11.89
CA GLU A 131 -3.01 -8.39 -13.19
C GLU A 131 -4.43 -7.87 -13.40
N ALA A 132 -5.43 -8.65 -13.03
CA ALA A 132 -6.84 -8.26 -13.11
C ALA A 132 -7.23 -7.16 -12.10
N GLY A 133 -6.29 -6.70 -11.27
CA GLY A 133 -6.56 -5.74 -10.20
C GLY A 133 -7.26 -6.36 -8.99
N GLY A 134 -7.30 -7.68 -8.93
CA GLY A 134 -7.60 -8.44 -7.74
C GLY A 134 -6.55 -8.17 -6.67
N GLY A 135 -6.70 -8.72 -5.56
CA GLY A 135 -5.79 -8.53 -4.44
C GLY A 135 -6.59 -8.53 -3.16
N ASP A 136 -6.82 -9.72 -2.68
CA ASP A 136 -7.35 -9.89 -1.34
C ASP A 136 -6.29 -9.49 -0.32
N LEU A 137 -6.75 -8.96 0.79
CA LEU A 137 -5.90 -8.72 1.93
C LEU A 137 -6.01 -9.93 2.86
N PHE A 138 -4.87 -10.52 3.14
CA PHE A 138 -4.73 -11.66 4.04
C PHE A 138 -4.14 -11.17 5.35
N LEU A 139 -4.77 -11.51 6.44
CA LEU A 139 -4.29 -11.22 7.79
C LEU A 139 -4.09 -12.52 8.53
N TYR A 140 -2.85 -12.78 8.94
CA TYR A 140 -2.49 -13.97 9.71
C TYR A 140 -2.13 -13.56 11.13
N GLU A 141 -2.68 -14.27 12.11
CA GLU A 141 -2.39 -14.06 13.52
C GLU A 141 -1.73 -15.32 14.11
N ASN A 142 -0.65 -15.13 14.84
CA ASN A 142 0.02 -16.22 15.55
C ASN A 142 -0.56 -16.42 16.96
N ALA A 143 -0.17 -17.50 17.64
CA ALA A 143 -0.62 -17.82 18.98
C ALA A 143 -0.29 -16.73 20.04
N ALA A 144 0.69 -15.86 19.75
CA ALA A 144 1.04 -14.72 20.60
C ALA A 144 0.23 -13.46 20.28
N GLY A 145 -0.70 -13.51 19.31
CA GLY A 145 -1.49 -12.36 18.86
C GLY A 145 -0.73 -11.40 17.96
N GLU A 146 0.43 -11.82 17.42
CA GLU A 146 1.16 -11.00 16.44
C GLU A 146 0.53 -11.17 15.08
N ARG A 147 0.32 -10.04 14.38
CA ARG A 147 -0.39 -9.98 13.12
C ARG A 147 0.54 -9.67 11.96
N GLU A 148 0.39 -10.43 10.88
CA GLU A 148 1.08 -10.21 9.60
C GLU A 148 0.04 -9.98 8.51
N LEU A 149 0.13 -8.82 7.86
CA LEU A 149 -0.71 -8.47 6.71
C LEU A 149 0.02 -8.82 5.42
N SER A 150 -0.68 -9.44 4.48
CA SER A 150 -0.18 -9.74 3.15
C SER A 150 -1.21 -9.38 2.09
N ALA A 151 -0.74 -8.99 0.89
CA ALA A 151 -1.58 -8.76 -0.28
C ALA A 151 -1.77 -10.04 -1.14
N TRP A 152 -1.26 -11.17 -0.66
CA TRP A 152 -1.39 -12.50 -1.24
C TRP A 152 -1.29 -13.58 -0.16
N PRO A 153 -1.75 -14.81 -0.41
CA PRO A 153 -1.64 -15.90 0.55
C PRO A 153 -0.17 -16.13 0.95
N LEU A 154 0.09 -16.29 2.24
CA LEU A 154 1.44 -16.68 2.67
C LEU A 154 1.77 -18.09 2.18
N PRO A 155 3.03 -18.38 1.82
CA PRO A 155 3.46 -19.74 1.54
C PRO A 155 3.20 -20.66 2.73
N PRO A 156 2.95 -21.96 2.49
CA PRO A 156 2.61 -22.94 3.55
C PRO A 156 3.56 -22.90 4.75
N GLU A 157 4.87 -22.71 4.49
CA GLU A 157 5.89 -22.64 5.55
C GLU A 157 5.71 -21.42 6.46
N ARG A 158 5.17 -20.32 5.94
CA ARG A 158 4.93 -19.08 6.68
C ARG A 158 3.55 -18.99 7.32
N ARG A 159 2.68 -19.95 7.02
CA ARG A 159 1.38 -20.11 7.68
C ARG A 159 1.49 -20.82 9.04
N ARG A 160 2.73 -21.06 9.50
CA ARG A 160 3.02 -21.67 10.79
C ARG A 160 4.07 -20.87 11.54
N ASP A 161 3.99 -20.91 12.84
CA ASP A 161 5.03 -20.37 13.72
C ASP A 161 6.26 -21.30 13.78
N ALA A 162 7.31 -20.85 14.42
CA ALA A 162 8.56 -21.60 14.56
C ALA A 162 8.38 -22.93 15.30
N ASP A 163 7.38 -23.06 16.14
CA ASP A 163 6.98 -24.28 16.85
C ASP A 163 6.05 -25.19 16.05
N GLY A 164 5.68 -24.79 14.82
CA GLY A 164 4.78 -25.53 13.95
C GLY A 164 3.28 -25.24 14.17
N THR A 165 2.93 -24.37 15.11
CA THR A 165 1.53 -23.98 15.37
C THR A 165 0.97 -23.25 14.16
N PRO A 166 -0.21 -23.62 13.63
CA PRO A 166 -0.84 -22.90 12.54
C PRO A 166 -1.19 -21.46 12.95
N ARG A 167 -0.96 -20.51 12.03
CA ARG A 167 -1.48 -19.14 12.16
C ARG A 167 -2.92 -19.12 11.73
N GLU A 168 -3.74 -18.35 12.41
CA GLU A 168 -5.13 -18.14 12.04
C GLU A 168 -5.19 -17.09 10.92
N GLU A 169 -5.96 -17.40 9.86
CA GLU A 169 -6.29 -16.45 8.81
C GLU A 169 -7.59 -15.73 9.18
N LEU A 170 -7.51 -14.41 9.29
CA LEU A 170 -8.63 -13.57 9.68
C LEU A 170 -9.36 -13.01 8.45
N VAL A 171 -10.63 -12.67 8.61
CA VAL A 171 -11.45 -12.13 7.52
C VAL A 171 -10.98 -10.73 7.05
N VAL A 172 -11.29 -10.37 5.81
CA VAL A 172 -10.83 -9.14 5.13
C VAL A 172 -11.17 -7.86 5.91
N GLU A 173 -12.37 -7.77 6.49
CA GLU A 173 -12.75 -6.58 7.28
C GLU A 173 -11.87 -6.40 8.51
N ASP A 174 -11.42 -7.50 9.12
CA ASP A 174 -10.48 -7.44 10.24
C ASP A 174 -9.08 -7.08 9.77
N ALA A 175 -8.68 -7.49 8.56
CA ALA A 175 -7.42 -7.08 7.93
C ALA A 175 -7.37 -5.57 7.72
N ILE A 176 -8.43 -4.95 7.17
CA ILE A 176 -8.52 -3.51 6.96
C ILE A 176 -8.44 -2.76 8.30
N ARG A 177 -9.18 -3.22 9.32
CA ARG A 177 -9.12 -2.63 10.67
C ARG A 177 -7.74 -2.76 11.30
N ALA A 178 -7.09 -3.91 11.15
CA ALA A 178 -5.74 -4.13 11.66
C ALA A 178 -4.71 -3.23 10.96
N CYS A 179 -4.83 -3.04 9.64
CA CYS A 179 -4.01 -2.09 8.89
C CYS A 179 -4.15 -0.66 9.42
N ALA A 180 -5.39 -0.20 9.60
CA ALA A 180 -5.67 1.13 10.12
C ALA A 180 -5.08 1.29 11.53
N ALA A 181 -5.31 0.33 12.43
CA ALA A 181 -4.78 0.35 13.79
C ALA A 181 -3.23 0.35 13.82
N ALA A 182 -2.58 -0.47 12.97
CA ALA A 182 -1.13 -0.49 12.85
C ALA A 182 -0.58 0.86 12.33
N GLY A 183 -1.27 1.46 11.35
CA GLY A 183 -0.94 2.78 10.81
C GLY A 183 -1.06 3.88 11.87
N GLU A 184 -2.16 3.91 12.62
CA GLU A 184 -2.37 4.85 13.73
C GLU A 184 -1.30 4.71 14.81
N ALA A 185 -1.01 3.48 15.24
CA ALA A 185 0.04 3.21 16.22
C ALA A 185 1.43 3.66 15.76
N GLN A 186 1.73 3.54 14.46
CA GLN A 186 2.99 4.02 13.90
C GLN A 186 3.08 5.55 13.90
N VAL A 187 1.99 6.25 13.56
CA VAL A 187 1.94 7.72 13.59
C VAL A 187 2.12 8.22 15.03
N LEU A 188 1.40 7.64 15.99
CA LEU A 188 1.50 8.03 17.40
C LEU A 188 2.91 7.82 17.95
N ARG A 189 3.58 6.71 17.61
CA ARG A 189 4.99 6.50 17.98
C ARG A 189 5.91 7.56 17.37
N GLY A 190 5.69 7.95 16.11
CA GLY A 190 6.45 9.00 15.45
C GLY A 190 6.28 10.36 16.14
N ILE A 191 5.06 10.73 16.52
CA ILE A 191 4.77 11.96 17.25
C ILE A 191 5.47 11.96 18.62
N ALA A 192 5.37 10.85 19.37
CA ALA A 192 6.01 10.74 20.69
C ALA A 192 7.55 10.81 20.62
N ALA A 193 8.16 10.37 19.51
CA ALA A 193 9.59 10.49 19.30
C ALA A 193 10.06 11.93 18.99
N LEU A 194 9.20 12.75 18.39
CA LEU A 194 9.48 14.15 18.09
C LEU A 194 9.27 15.09 19.28
N SER A 195 8.58 14.61 20.31
CA SER A 195 8.25 15.37 21.53
C SER A 195 9.27 15.16 22.67
N ARG A 196 10.33 14.42 22.43
CA ARG A 196 11.47 14.18 23.31
C ARG A 196 12.70 14.93 22.84
#